data_916d79f9041c1064a1f74a234161812b
#
_entry.id   916d79f9041c1064a1f74a234161812b
#
_cell.length_a   1.000
_cell.length_b   1.000
_cell.length_c   1.000
_cell.angle_alpha   90.00
_cell.angle_beta   90.00
_cell.angle_gamma   90.00
#
_symmetry.space_group_name_H-M   'P 1'
#
loop_
_entity.id
_entity.type
_entity.pdbx_description
1 polymer ?
#
loop_
_entity_poly.entity_id
_entity_poly.type
_entity_poly.pdbx_seq_one_letter_code
_entity_poly.pdbx_strand_id
1 'polypeptide(L)'
;MAADNLFDLKIITPDRVFYSGKASFLELNTVEGEIGIYKNHIPMTTVLEPGIATITEEGGNKKEAALHTGFMEILGDRITILAEIAEWPDEIDRNRAQEAKIRAERRLQ
;
A
#
# COMPACT_ATOMS: atom_id res chain seq x y z
N MET A 1 25.73 6.74 -2.87
CA MET A 1 25.21 6.96 -1.50
C MET A 1 23.87 6.27 -1.36
N ALA A 2 23.66 5.51 -0.30
CA ALA A 2 22.42 4.77 -0.10
C ALA A 2 21.17 5.66 -0.12
N ALA A 3 21.30 6.90 0.34
CA ALA A 3 20.18 7.86 0.35
C ALA A 3 19.73 8.28 -1.04
N ASP A 4 20.56 8.10 -2.06
CA ASP A 4 20.23 8.52 -3.42
C ASP A 4 19.27 7.59 -4.13
N ASN A 5 19.04 6.39 -3.59
CA ASN A 5 18.12 5.44 -4.19
C ASN A 5 16.72 5.45 -3.56
N LEU A 6 16.44 6.43 -2.72
CA LEU A 6 15.17 6.54 -2.02
C LEU A 6 14.21 7.50 -2.73
N PHE A 7 12.93 7.16 -2.71
CA PHE A 7 11.87 8.05 -3.15
C PHE A 7 10.85 8.23 -2.03
N ASP A 8 10.09 9.33 -2.10
CA ASP A 8 9.03 9.58 -1.14
C ASP A 8 7.80 8.79 -1.54
N LEU A 9 7.26 8.02 -0.59
CA LEU A 9 6.05 7.25 -0.79
C LEU A 9 4.98 7.68 0.20
N LYS A 10 3.80 8.00 -0.33
CA LYS A 10 2.65 8.34 0.49
C LYS A 10 1.45 7.51 0.04
N ILE A 11 0.78 6.86 0.98
CA ILE A 11 -0.45 6.11 0.73
C ILE A 11 -1.56 6.76 1.54
N ILE A 12 -2.58 7.22 0.84
CA ILE A 12 -3.68 7.99 1.42
C ILE A 12 -4.99 7.26 1.18
N THR A 13 -5.81 7.17 2.21
CA THR A 13 -7.20 6.69 2.13
C THR A 13 -8.13 7.84 2.50
N PRO A 14 -9.45 7.71 2.28
CA PRO A 14 -10.37 8.79 2.62
C PRO A 14 -10.34 9.23 4.07
N ASP A 15 -9.95 8.35 5.00
CA ASP A 15 -10.00 8.65 6.42
C ASP A 15 -8.63 8.93 7.06
N ARG A 16 -7.52 8.67 6.37
CA ARG A 16 -6.19 8.90 6.97
C ARG A 16 -5.06 8.87 5.94
N VAL A 17 -3.92 9.39 6.37
CA VAL A 17 -2.64 9.10 5.71
C VAL A 17 -2.18 7.76 6.28
N PHE A 18 -2.31 6.72 5.48
CA PHE A 18 -2.00 5.35 5.90
C PHE A 18 -0.50 5.11 6.06
N TYR A 19 0.29 5.67 5.13
CA TYR A 19 1.74 5.54 5.14
C TYR A 19 2.37 6.80 4.57
N SER A 20 3.51 7.20 5.16
CA SER A 20 4.32 8.28 4.62
C SER A 20 5.77 8.01 5.03
N GLY A 21 6.64 7.84 4.05
CA GLY A 21 8.03 7.52 4.34
C GLY A 21 8.86 7.42 3.09
N LYS A 22 10.11 7.00 3.26
CA LYS A 22 11.04 6.81 2.17
C LYS A 22 11.21 5.35 1.87
N ALA A 23 11.19 5.00 0.59
CA ALA A 23 11.30 3.64 0.12
C ALA A 23 12.36 3.55 -0.98
N SER A 24 12.96 2.37 -1.10
CA SER A 24 13.92 2.08 -2.17
C SER A 24 13.27 1.27 -3.29
N PHE A 25 12.19 0.55 -2.99
CA PHE A 25 11.50 -0.27 -3.96
C PHE A 25 10.04 -0.45 -3.54
N LEU A 26 9.15 -0.47 -4.52
CA LEU A 26 7.72 -0.70 -4.30
C LEU A 26 7.22 -1.70 -5.32
N GLU A 27 6.56 -2.77 -4.85
CA GLU A 27 5.94 -3.78 -5.71
C GLU A 27 4.45 -3.83 -5.41
N LEU A 28 3.62 -3.81 -6.45
CA LEU A 28 2.16 -3.92 -6.27
C LEU A 28 1.51 -4.33 -7.58
N ASN A 29 0.21 -4.61 -7.51
CA ASN A 29 -0.58 -5.01 -8.67
C ASN A 29 -1.34 -3.83 -9.26
N THR A 30 -1.27 -3.70 -10.57
CA THR A 30 -2.05 -2.70 -11.31
C THR A 30 -2.96 -3.42 -12.30
N VAL A 31 -3.85 -2.66 -12.93
CA VAL A 31 -4.73 -3.21 -13.99
C VAL A 31 -3.93 -3.75 -15.17
N GLU A 32 -2.68 -3.34 -15.31
CA GLU A 32 -1.78 -3.83 -16.37
C GLU A 32 -0.89 -4.97 -15.91
N GLY A 33 -1.02 -5.40 -14.66
CA GLY A 33 -0.23 -6.47 -14.07
C GLY A 33 0.61 -6.00 -12.89
N GLU A 34 1.50 -6.89 -12.43
CA GLU A 34 2.41 -6.57 -11.34
C GLU A 34 3.49 -5.61 -11.82
N ILE A 35 3.81 -4.61 -11.00
CA ILE A 35 4.83 -3.62 -11.33
C ILE A 35 5.78 -3.44 -10.15
N GLY A 36 7.07 -3.26 -10.46
CA GLY A 36 8.09 -2.91 -9.49
C GLY A 36 8.65 -1.53 -9.81
N ILE A 37 8.77 -0.68 -8.80
CA ILE A 37 9.14 0.73 -8.98
C ILE A 37 10.35 1.07 -8.15
N TYR A 38 11.37 1.59 -8.81
CA TYR A 38 12.56 2.19 -8.21
C TYR A 38 12.52 3.70 -8.38
N LYS A 39 13.44 4.39 -7.72
CA LYS A 39 13.61 5.84 -7.89
C LYS A 39 13.79 6.20 -9.37
N ASN A 40 13.27 7.35 -9.75
CA ASN A 40 13.36 7.89 -11.12
C ASN A 40 12.60 7.06 -12.15
N HIS A 41 11.57 6.36 -11.73
CA HIS A 41 10.65 5.70 -12.64
C HIS A 41 10.00 6.74 -13.57
N ILE A 42 9.69 6.33 -14.79
CA ILE A 42 8.99 7.20 -15.74
C ILE A 42 7.70 7.72 -15.11
N PRO A 43 7.42 9.03 -15.20
CA PRO A 43 6.16 9.56 -14.68
C PRO A 43 4.96 8.84 -15.30
N MET A 44 4.04 8.41 -14.47
CA MET A 44 2.82 7.75 -14.94
C MET A 44 1.74 7.76 -13.88
N THR A 45 0.51 7.57 -14.34
CA THR A 45 -0.63 7.35 -13.47
C THR A 45 -1.26 6.03 -13.88
N THR A 46 -1.56 5.17 -12.92
CA THR A 46 -2.18 3.88 -13.21
C THR A 46 -3.22 3.53 -12.15
N VAL A 47 -4.13 2.64 -12.53
CA VAL A 47 -5.18 2.12 -11.63
C VAL A 47 -4.66 0.88 -10.92
N LEU A 48 -4.92 0.78 -9.63
CA LEU A 48 -4.49 -0.35 -8.82
C LEU A 48 -5.53 -1.45 -8.80
N GLU A 49 -5.05 -2.70 -8.83
CA GLU A 49 -5.88 -3.86 -8.54
C GLU A 49 -5.75 -4.20 -7.05
N PRO A 50 -6.79 -4.77 -6.44
CA PRO A 50 -6.69 -5.23 -5.06
C PRO A 50 -5.55 -6.23 -4.89
N GLY A 51 -4.76 -6.07 -3.85
CA GLY A 51 -3.64 -6.98 -3.59
C GLY A 51 -2.71 -6.43 -2.53
N ILE A 52 -1.56 -7.08 -2.40
CA ILE A 52 -0.55 -6.71 -1.42
C ILE A 52 0.51 -5.83 -2.09
N ALA A 53 0.74 -4.67 -1.50
CA ALA A 53 1.86 -3.81 -1.86
C ALA A 53 3.02 -4.09 -0.92
N THR A 54 4.19 -4.36 -1.47
CA THR A 54 5.41 -4.59 -0.70
C THR A 54 6.29 -3.37 -0.80
N ILE A 55 6.55 -2.74 0.35
CA ILE A 55 7.35 -1.52 0.47
C ILE A 55 8.71 -1.91 1.05
N THR A 56 9.78 -1.67 0.29
CA THR A 56 11.12 -1.86 0.82
C THR A 56 11.65 -0.50 1.27
N GLU A 57 11.87 -0.36 2.57
CA GLU A 57 12.32 0.88 3.16
C GLU A 57 13.84 1.00 3.17
N GLU A 58 14.35 2.15 3.59
CA GLU A 58 15.78 2.34 3.79
C GLU A 58 16.31 1.26 4.72
N GLY A 59 17.47 0.68 4.37
CA GLY A 59 18.05 -0.41 5.14
C GLY A 59 17.51 -1.79 4.80
N GLY A 60 16.58 -1.89 3.85
CA GLY A 60 16.07 -3.17 3.38
C GLY A 60 14.89 -3.74 4.15
N ASN A 61 14.38 -3.03 5.15
CA ASN A 61 13.20 -3.45 5.88
C ASN A 61 11.98 -3.45 4.96
N LYS A 62 11.19 -4.53 4.99
CA LYS A 62 10.01 -4.64 4.13
C LYS A 62 8.72 -4.57 4.95
N LYS A 63 7.77 -3.83 4.40
CA LYS A 63 6.41 -3.73 4.95
C LYS A 63 5.42 -4.15 3.88
N GLU A 64 4.40 -4.85 4.28
CA GLU A 64 3.33 -5.28 3.38
C GLU A 64 2.02 -4.64 3.78
N ALA A 65 1.31 -4.10 2.80
CA ALA A 65 0.02 -3.48 3.00
C ALA A 65 -0.99 -4.06 2.03
N ALA A 66 -2.17 -4.41 2.52
CA ALA A 66 -3.27 -4.82 1.66
C ALA A 66 -3.96 -3.55 1.15
N LEU A 67 -3.98 -3.37 -0.16
CA LEU A 67 -4.62 -2.23 -0.82
C LEU A 67 -5.80 -2.72 -1.63
N HIS A 68 -6.89 -1.95 -1.59
CA HIS A 68 -8.01 -2.12 -2.50
C HIS A 68 -7.84 -1.18 -3.68
N THR A 69 -8.84 -1.13 -4.56
CA THR A 69 -8.79 -0.31 -5.77
C THR A 69 -8.43 1.15 -5.45
N GLY A 70 -7.73 1.75 -6.38
CA GLY A 70 -7.31 3.14 -6.25
C GLY A 70 -6.43 3.54 -7.42
N PHE A 71 -5.67 4.60 -7.20
CA PHE A 71 -4.77 5.15 -8.20
C PHE A 71 -3.38 5.31 -7.64
N MET A 72 -2.39 5.20 -8.53
CA MET A 72 -1.01 5.51 -8.17
C MET A 72 -0.48 6.53 -9.16
N GLU A 73 0.14 7.58 -8.63
CA GLU A 73 0.81 8.60 -9.42
C GLU A 73 2.30 8.57 -9.13
N ILE A 74 3.09 8.45 -10.18
CA ILE A 74 4.56 8.45 -10.09
C ILE A 74 5.08 9.73 -10.72
N LEU A 75 5.79 10.54 -9.95
CA LEU A 75 6.40 11.78 -10.41
C LEU A 75 7.84 11.85 -9.91
N GLY A 76 8.78 11.44 -10.76
CA GLY A 76 10.20 11.49 -10.42
C GLY A 76 10.56 10.65 -9.20
N ASP A 77 10.89 11.32 -8.11
CA ASP A 77 11.26 10.66 -6.85
C ASP A 77 10.12 10.66 -5.82
N ARG A 78 8.88 10.82 -6.29
CA ARG A 78 7.73 10.88 -5.41
C ARG A 78 6.61 10.01 -5.98
N ILE A 79 6.05 9.15 -5.12
CA ILE A 79 4.95 8.27 -5.48
C ILE A 79 3.81 8.51 -4.49
N THR A 80 2.61 8.75 -5.03
CA THR A 80 1.40 8.93 -4.24
C THR A 80 0.39 7.86 -4.62
N ILE A 81 -0.11 7.13 -3.63
CA ILE A 81 -1.16 6.14 -3.80
C ILE A 81 -2.41 6.64 -3.10
N LEU A 82 -3.52 6.67 -3.84
CA LEU A 82 -4.84 6.96 -3.30
C LEU A 82 -5.63 5.66 -3.36
N ALA A 83 -5.79 5.00 -2.23
CA ALA A 83 -6.50 3.74 -2.14
C ALA A 83 -7.82 3.91 -1.41
N GLU A 84 -8.84 3.19 -1.83
CA GLU A 84 -10.13 3.22 -1.17
C GLU A 84 -10.02 2.66 0.25
N ILE A 85 -9.30 1.56 0.41
CA ILE A 85 -9.02 0.92 1.69
C ILE A 85 -7.58 0.46 1.71
N ALA A 86 -6.90 0.68 2.83
CA ALA A 86 -5.53 0.18 3.05
C ALA A 86 -5.46 -0.39 4.47
N GLU A 87 -4.85 -1.56 4.61
CA GLU A 87 -4.76 -2.25 5.89
C GLU A 87 -3.39 -2.91 6.06
N TRP A 88 -2.84 -2.82 7.28
CA TRP A 88 -1.67 -3.59 7.67
C TRP A 88 -2.10 -5.02 8.02
N PRO A 89 -1.20 -6.02 7.95
CA PRO A 89 -1.58 -7.41 8.26
C PRO A 89 -2.23 -7.61 9.61
N ASP A 90 -1.74 -6.95 10.65
CA ASP A 90 -2.32 -7.05 11.99
C ASP A 90 -3.70 -6.40 12.09
N GLU A 91 -3.96 -5.37 11.30
CA GLU A 91 -5.30 -4.75 11.23
C GLU A 91 -6.29 -5.70 10.58
N ILE A 92 -5.87 -6.43 9.55
CA ILE A 92 -6.73 -7.41 8.86
C ILE A 92 -7.15 -8.50 9.85
N ASP A 93 -6.20 -9.03 10.61
CA ASP A 93 -6.49 -10.11 11.58
C ASP A 93 -7.45 -9.65 12.66
N ARG A 94 -7.28 -8.42 13.17
CA ARG A 94 -8.20 -7.86 14.17
C ARG A 94 -9.60 -7.68 13.61
N ASN A 95 -9.70 -7.17 12.38
CA ASN A 95 -10.99 -6.93 11.74
C ASN A 95 -11.73 -8.24 11.49
N ARG A 96 -11.02 -9.28 11.05
CA ARG A 96 -11.61 -10.61 10.84
C ARG A 96 -12.11 -11.22 12.15
N ALA A 97 -11.34 -11.10 13.22
CA ALA A 97 -11.74 -11.61 14.52
C ALA A 97 -12.99 -10.90 15.03
N GLN A 98 -13.06 -9.59 14.85
CA GLN A 98 -14.22 -8.79 15.26
C GLN A 98 -15.46 -9.14 14.45
N GLU A 99 -15.33 -9.34 13.15
CA GLU A 99 -16.45 -9.75 12.29
C GLU A 99 -16.96 -11.14 12.69
N ALA A 100 -16.07 -12.07 13.00
CA ALA A 100 -16.45 -13.40 13.45
C ALA A 100 -17.22 -13.34 14.77
N LYS A 101 -16.80 -12.49 15.68
CA LYS A 101 -17.48 -12.29 16.95
C LYS A 101 -18.89 -11.72 16.75
N ILE A 102 -19.03 -10.73 15.92
CA ILE A 102 -20.32 -10.11 15.61
C ILE A 102 -21.28 -11.14 14.99
N ARG A 103 -20.79 -11.96 14.05
CA ARG A 103 -21.61 -13.00 13.43
C ARG A 103 -22.06 -14.04 14.43
N ALA A 104 -21.18 -14.45 15.35
CA ALA A 104 -21.52 -15.41 16.39
C ALA A 104 -22.59 -14.85 17.32
N GLU A 105 -22.48 -13.59 17.72
CA GLU A 105 -23.47 -12.92 18.57
C GLU A 105 -24.84 -12.86 17.91
N ARG A 106 -24.88 -12.56 16.60
CA ARG A 106 -26.13 -12.53 15.84
C ARG A 106 -26.83 -13.87 15.76
N ARG A 107 -26.06 -14.98 15.70
CA ARG A 107 -26.63 -16.33 15.65
C ARG A 107 -27.28 -16.74 16.96
N LEU A 108 -26.85 -16.16 18.06
CA LEU A 108 -27.38 -16.48 19.39
C LEU A 108 -28.68 -15.74 19.72
N GLN A 109 -29.05 -14.80 18.90
CA GLN A 109 -30.31 -14.06 19.03
C GLN A 109 -31.45 -14.75 18.22
#